data_6e527614c3b9864c13b30430ed1acd01
#
_entry.id   6e527614c3b9864c13b30430ed1acd01
#
_cell.length_a   1.000
_cell.length_b   1.000
_cell.length_c   1.000
_cell.angle_alpha   90.00
_cell.angle_beta   90.00
_cell.angle_gamma   90.00
#
_symmetry.space_group_name_H-M   'P 1'
#
loop_
_entity.id
_entity.type
_entity.pdbx_description
1 polymer ?
#
loop_
_entity_poly.entity_id
_entity_poly.type
_entity_poly.pdbx_seq_one_letter_code
_entity_poly.pdbx_strand_id
1 'polypeptide(L)'
;VNELPSQGKSNGFLEGLIELFAGFEDYRSPYAPTIQPPEELLKELVQNASFKSGLISATCSLPPGPLGILSILPELLMVYRIQGHLIMDIAALYGKEVQVTKELLLYCLFKHGGAHVFRKIIEESSFKILIRPTTVRVFQTVLEKLGIMISKSIIRKQFARWVPIGGAVVTGTFAYYDTKRVGNTAMELFSKEIHSDEIREMLESQ
;
A
#
# COMPACT_ATOMS: atom_id res chain seq x y z
N VAL A 1 -6.42 21.13 -30.05
CA VAL A 1 -5.86 21.73 -28.83
C VAL A 1 -6.46 20.97 -27.66
N ASN A 2 -5.77 19.95 -27.17
CA ASN A 2 -6.18 19.17 -26.01
C ASN A 2 -5.30 19.58 -24.84
N GLU A 3 -5.81 20.42 -23.97
CA GLU A 3 -5.22 20.67 -22.66
C GLU A 3 -5.47 19.46 -21.78
N LEU A 4 -4.40 18.83 -21.30
CA LEU A 4 -4.39 17.76 -20.33
C LEU A 4 -4.75 18.32 -18.94
N PRO A 5 -5.85 17.88 -18.29
CA PRO A 5 -6.17 18.29 -16.92
C PRO A 5 -5.45 17.38 -15.91
N SER A 6 -4.13 17.42 -15.85
CA SER A 6 -3.41 16.40 -15.08
C SER A 6 -2.48 16.90 -13.98
N GLN A 7 -2.06 18.15 -13.94
CA GLN A 7 -1.08 18.59 -12.95
C GLN A 7 -1.66 18.84 -11.55
N GLY A 8 -2.87 19.38 -11.41
CA GLY A 8 -3.44 19.68 -10.09
C GLY A 8 -3.88 18.45 -9.28
N LYS A 9 -4.31 17.36 -9.95
CA LYS A 9 -4.76 16.14 -9.28
C LYS A 9 -3.61 15.20 -8.88
N SER A 10 -2.50 15.22 -9.63
CA SER A 10 -1.31 14.46 -9.28
C SER A 10 -0.61 15.02 -8.04
N ASN A 11 -0.62 16.33 -7.86
CA ASN A 11 -0.02 16.97 -6.69
C ASN A 11 -0.77 16.61 -5.40
N GLY A 12 -2.10 16.67 -5.38
CA GLY A 12 -2.90 16.33 -4.20
C GLY A 12 -2.79 14.85 -3.78
N PHE A 13 -2.61 13.92 -4.74
CA PHE A 13 -2.38 12.52 -4.41
C PHE A 13 -0.97 12.29 -3.84
N LEU A 14 0.03 12.93 -4.42
CA LEU A 14 1.40 12.87 -3.93
C LEU A 14 1.51 13.44 -2.52
N GLU A 15 0.90 14.60 -2.27
CA GLU A 15 0.84 15.20 -0.93
C GLU A 15 0.17 14.26 0.07
N GLY A 16 -0.96 13.65 -0.31
CA GLY A 16 -1.66 12.66 0.52
C GLY A 16 -0.81 11.41 0.80
N LEU A 17 -0.02 10.93 -0.16
CA LEU A 17 0.92 9.83 0.07
C LEU A 17 2.06 10.24 1.03
N ILE A 18 2.63 11.43 0.85
CA ILE A 18 3.69 11.93 1.73
C ILE A 18 3.17 12.03 3.17
N GLU A 19 1.98 12.61 3.36
CA GLU A 19 1.33 12.73 4.66
C GLU A 19 1.00 11.36 5.26
N LEU A 20 0.53 10.42 4.45
CA LEU A 20 0.26 9.03 4.85
C LEU A 20 1.52 8.37 5.42
N PHE A 21 2.64 8.47 4.70
CA PHE A 21 3.90 7.86 5.14
C PHE A 21 4.51 8.58 6.35
N ALA A 22 4.32 9.89 6.48
CA ALA A 22 4.69 10.61 7.70
C ALA A 22 3.87 10.12 8.90
N GLY A 23 2.57 9.89 8.71
CA GLY A 23 1.69 9.37 9.77
C GLY A 23 2.05 7.97 10.26
N PHE A 24 2.75 7.15 9.46
CA PHE A 24 3.23 5.84 9.92
C PHE A 24 4.42 5.95 10.90
N GLU A 25 5.21 7.02 10.86
CA GLU A 25 6.30 7.23 11.83
C GLU A 25 5.77 7.48 13.25
N ASP A 26 4.58 8.07 13.35
CA ASP A 26 3.93 8.37 14.63
C ASP A 26 3.04 7.23 15.13
N TYR A 27 2.72 6.26 14.25
CA TYR A 27 1.87 5.13 14.63
C TYR A 27 2.59 4.22 15.61
N ARG A 28 1.87 3.81 16.66
CA ARG A 28 2.33 2.81 17.63
C ARG A 28 1.31 1.69 17.65
N SER A 29 1.79 0.48 17.43
CA SER A 29 0.94 -0.70 17.46
C SER A 29 0.41 -0.94 18.88
N PRO A 30 -0.88 -1.32 19.03
CA PRO A 30 -1.43 -1.72 20.33
C PRO A 30 -0.97 -3.13 20.75
N TYR A 31 -0.28 -3.87 19.89
CA TYR A 31 0.12 -5.25 20.15
C TYR A 31 1.50 -5.33 20.77
N ALA A 32 1.63 -6.14 21.83
CA ALA A 32 2.90 -6.43 22.47
C ALA A 32 3.68 -7.49 21.66
N PRO A 33 5.02 -7.40 21.62
CA PRO A 33 5.85 -8.38 20.93
C PRO A 33 5.74 -9.75 21.60
N THR A 34 5.69 -10.80 20.78
CA THR A 34 5.69 -12.20 21.21
C THR A 34 6.80 -12.96 20.52
N ILE A 35 7.37 -13.97 21.18
CA ILE A 35 8.42 -14.82 20.60
C ILE A 35 7.86 -15.56 19.37
N GLN A 36 6.61 -15.98 19.46
CA GLN A 36 5.90 -16.67 18.38
C GLN A 36 4.43 -16.20 18.39
N PRO A 37 4.09 -15.25 17.49
CA PRO A 37 2.72 -14.78 17.41
C PRO A 37 1.74 -15.91 17.11
N PRO A 38 0.59 -15.98 17.81
CA PRO A 38 -0.45 -16.96 17.49
C PRO A 38 -0.94 -16.79 16.05
N GLU A 39 -0.91 -17.88 15.28
CA GLU A 39 -1.33 -17.85 13.87
C GLU A 39 -2.80 -17.39 13.71
N GLU A 40 -3.65 -17.76 14.66
CA GLU A 40 -5.05 -17.31 14.68
C GLU A 40 -5.18 -15.81 14.81
N LEU A 41 -4.40 -15.18 15.69
CA LEU A 41 -4.38 -13.71 15.85
C LEU A 41 -3.92 -13.01 14.58
N LEU A 42 -2.85 -13.52 13.95
CA LEU A 42 -2.36 -12.98 12.68
C LEU A 42 -3.41 -13.08 11.58
N LYS A 43 -4.09 -14.23 11.46
CA LYS A 43 -5.18 -14.43 10.49
C LYS A 43 -6.36 -13.49 10.75
N GLU A 44 -6.73 -13.33 12.02
CA GLU A 44 -7.80 -12.41 12.42
C GLU A 44 -7.46 -10.96 12.05
N LEU A 45 -6.26 -10.49 12.34
CA LEU A 45 -5.80 -9.16 11.98
C LEU A 45 -5.89 -8.92 10.47
N VAL A 46 -5.36 -9.86 9.68
CA VAL A 46 -5.42 -9.78 8.22
C VAL A 46 -6.86 -9.78 7.72
N GLN A 47 -7.73 -10.64 8.28
CA GLN A 47 -9.12 -10.72 7.87
C GLN A 47 -9.89 -9.44 8.21
N ASN A 48 -9.71 -8.90 9.41
CA ASN A 48 -10.36 -7.67 9.85
C ASN A 48 -9.93 -6.47 9.01
N ALA A 49 -8.64 -6.31 8.74
CA ALA A 49 -8.12 -5.26 7.88
C ALA A 49 -8.63 -5.40 6.45
N SER A 50 -8.67 -6.63 5.91
CA SER A 50 -9.18 -6.92 4.57
C SER A 50 -10.66 -6.57 4.44
N PHE A 51 -11.46 -6.94 5.45
CA PHE A 51 -12.89 -6.62 5.47
C PHE A 51 -13.13 -5.11 5.53
N LYS A 52 -12.41 -4.38 6.40
CA LYS A 52 -12.48 -2.91 6.49
C LYS A 52 -12.14 -2.24 5.16
N SER A 53 -11.05 -2.67 4.52
CA SER A 53 -10.63 -2.14 3.22
C SER A 53 -11.68 -2.41 2.14
N GLY A 54 -12.21 -3.63 2.09
CA GLY A 54 -13.27 -4.02 1.16
C GLY A 54 -14.54 -3.19 1.34
N LEU A 55 -14.97 -2.96 2.59
CA LEU A 55 -16.16 -2.16 2.91
C LEU A 55 -15.97 -0.69 2.50
N ILE A 56 -14.82 -0.09 2.81
CA ILE A 56 -14.49 1.29 2.43
C ILE A 56 -14.53 1.43 0.90
N SER A 57 -13.86 0.52 0.20
CA SER A 57 -13.80 0.58 -1.26
C SER A 57 -15.17 0.37 -1.91
N ALA A 58 -15.98 -0.54 -1.39
CA ALA A 58 -17.34 -0.74 -1.84
C ALA A 58 -18.20 0.51 -1.63
N THR A 59 -18.19 1.09 -0.43
CA THR A 59 -18.99 2.28 -0.10
C THR A 59 -18.57 3.51 -0.89
N CYS A 60 -17.27 3.77 -1.06
CA CYS A 60 -16.75 4.87 -1.86
C CYS A 60 -17.05 4.73 -3.36
N SER A 61 -17.36 3.51 -3.82
CA SER A 61 -17.70 3.23 -5.22
C SER A 61 -19.19 3.30 -5.52
N LEU A 62 -20.06 3.49 -4.53
CA LEU A 62 -21.51 3.60 -4.70
C LEU A 62 -21.94 4.88 -5.44
N PRO A 63 -21.36 6.07 -5.20
CA PRO A 63 -21.76 7.26 -5.91
C PRO A 63 -21.47 7.16 -7.40
N PRO A 64 -22.48 7.30 -8.29
CA PRO A 64 -22.26 7.21 -9.73
C PRO A 64 -21.65 8.49 -10.32
N GLY A 65 -21.02 8.34 -11.48
CA GLY A 65 -20.57 9.46 -12.29
C GLY A 65 -19.40 10.27 -11.68
N PRO A 66 -19.41 11.61 -11.82
CA PRO A 66 -18.31 12.48 -11.39
C PRO A 66 -17.99 12.41 -9.90
N LEU A 67 -18.98 12.20 -9.04
CA LEU A 67 -18.81 12.06 -7.59
C LEU A 67 -18.03 10.79 -7.24
N GLY A 68 -18.28 9.69 -7.94
CA GLY A 68 -17.51 8.45 -7.78
C GLY A 68 -16.05 8.61 -8.19
N ILE A 69 -15.74 9.53 -9.11
CA ILE A 69 -14.36 9.84 -9.51
C ILE A 69 -13.63 10.63 -8.40
N LEU A 70 -14.32 11.57 -7.77
CA LEU A 70 -13.74 12.37 -6.68
C LEU A 70 -13.43 11.55 -5.43
N SER A 71 -14.16 10.46 -5.19
CA SER A 71 -13.95 9.58 -4.04
C SER A 71 -12.74 8.64 -4.18
N ILE A 72 -12.14 8.49 -5.37
CA ILE A 72 -11.07 7.52 -5.63
C ILE A 72 -9.81 7.83 -4.80
N LEU A 73 -9.40 9.08 -4.74
CA LEU A 73 -8.18 9.47 -4.03
C LEU A 73 -8.30 9.27 -2.50
N PRO A 74 -9.35 9.78 -1.84
CA PRO A 74 -9.58 9.52 -0.42
C PRO A 74 -9.71 8.01 -0.11
N GLU A 75 -10.40 7.27 -0.98
CA GLU A 75 -10.55 5.81 -0.84
C GLU A 75 -9.19 5.11 -0.81
N LEU A 76 -8.32 5.38 -1.79
CA LEU A 76 -7.00 4.77 -1.87
C LEU A 76 -6.14 5.10 -0.65
N LEU A 77 -6.14 6.35 -0.21
CA LEU A 77 -5.39 6.76 0.98
C LEU A 77 -5.90 6.08 2.25
N MET A 78 -7.23 5.90 2.38
CA MET A 78 -7.80 5.16 3.51
C MET A 78 -7.43 3.68 3.47
N VAL A 79 -7.49 3.04 2.30
CA VAL A 79 -7.09 1.63 2.15
C VAL A 79 -5.61 1.46 2.45
N TYR A 80 -4.73 2.32 1.92
CA TYR A 80 -3.29 2.25 2.21
C TYR A 80 -2.97 2.53 3.67
N ARG A 81 -3.74 3.38 4.35
CA ARG A 81 -3.61 3.60 5.80
C ARG A 81 -3.91 2.33 6.58
N ILE A 82 -5.00 1.63 6.26
CA ILE A 82 -5.35 0.35 6.90
C ILE A 82 -4.25 -0.69 6.65
N GLN A 83 -3.76 -0.79 5.41
CA GLN A 83 -2.70 -1.72 5.04
C GLN A 83 -1.39 -1.40 5.76
N GLY A 84 -1.01 -0.13 5.88
CA GLY A 84 0.18 0.30 6.61
C GLY A 84 0.12 -0.02 8.10
N HIS A 85 -1.02 0.28 8.75
CA HIS A 85 -1.23 -0.11 10.15
C HIS A 85 -1.17 -1.64 10.32
N LEU A 86 -1.79 -2.41 9.42
CA LEU A 86 -1.70 -3.87 9.44
C LEU A 86 -0.25 -4.37 9.37
N ILE A 87 0.58 -3.78 8.52
CA ILE A 87 2.01 -4.14 8.41
C ILE A 87 2.73 -3.84 9.72
N MET A 88 2.48 -2.66 10.32
CA MET A 88 3.07 -2.27 11.60
C MET A 88 2.63 -3.17 12.75
N ASP A 89 1.34 -3.54 12.80
CA ASP A 89 0.80 -4.43 13.83
C ASP A 89 1.40 -5.84 13.73
N ILE A 90 1.54 -6.37 12.52
CA ILE A 90 2.20 -7.66 12.29
C ILE A 90 3.69 -7.57 12.70
N ALA A 91 4.39 -6.51 12.31
CA ALA A 91 5.80 -6.32 12.70
C ALA A 91 5.97 -6.22 14.22
N ALA A 92 5.07 -5.52 14.92
CA ALA A 92 5.09 -5.39 16.37
C ALA A 92 4.89 -6.74 17.05
N LEU A 93 3.95 -7.58 16.58
CA LEU A 93 3.75 -8.93 17.08
C LEU A 93 5.01 -9.79 16.96
N TYR A 94 5.79 -9.64 15.90
CA TYR A 94 7.08 -10.32 15.73
C TYR A 94 8.25 -9.61 16.45
N GLY A 95 7.99 -8.54 17.21
CA GLY A 95 9.03 -7.76 17.89
C GLY A 95 9.95 -6.97 16.94
N LYS A 96 9.51 -6.71 15.72
CA LYS A 96 10.28 -6.08 14.65
C LYS A 96 9.78 -4.67 14.27
N GLU A 97 8.98 -4.05 15.11
CA GLU A 97 8.40 -2.72 14.84
C GLU A 97 9.48 -1.67 14.50
N VAL A 98 10.59 -1.68 15.23
CA VAL A 98 11.72 -0.73 15.00
C VAL A 98 12.43 -0.97 13.66
N GLN A 99 12.28 -2.15 13.07
CA GLN A 99 12.91 -2.50 11.79
C GLN A 99 12.06 -2.08 10.59
N VAL A 100 10.82 -1.62 10.81
CA VAL A 100 9.91 -1.20 9.73
C VAL A 100 10.38 0.13 9.19
N THR A 101 11.03 0.09 8.04
CA THR A 101 11.41 1.28 7.28
C THR A 101 10.31 1.66 6.28
N LYS A 102 10.36 2.90 5.77
CA LYS A 102 9.44 3.36 4.70
C LYS A 102 9.53 2.47 3.46
N GLU A 103 10.71 1.94 3.18
CA GLU A 103 10.99 1.05 2.07
C GLU A 103 10.31 -0.31 2.25
N LEU A 104 10.36 -0.89 3.46
CA LEU A 104 9.64 -2.12 3.77
C LEU A 104 8.13 -1.94 3.69
N LEU A 105 7.61 -0.80 4.15
CA LEU A 105 6.20 -0.44 3.97
C LEU A 105 5.83 -0.37 2.49
N LEU A 106 6.62 0.34 1.68
CA LEU A 106 6.41 0.42 0.22
C LEU A 106 6.43 -0.97 -0.42
N TYR A 107 7.40 -1.81 -0.04
CA TYR A 107 7.50 -3.17 -0.56
C TYR A 107 6.23 -3.97 -0.25
N CYS A 108 5.78 -4.01 1.01
CA CYS A 108 4.59 -4.76 1.40
C CYS A 108 3.34 -4.24 0.69
N LEU A 109 3.18 -2.91 0.59
CA LEU A 109 2.01 -2.28 -0.02
C LEU A 109 1.92 -2.52 -1.53
N PHE A 110 3.05 -2.51 -2.24
CA PHE A 110 3.05 -2.47 -3.71
C PHE A 110 3.56 -3.74 -4.39
N LYS A 111 4.10 -4.72 -3.65
CA LYS A 111 4.57 -6.01 -4.20
C LYS A 111 3.52 -6.69 -5.10
N HIS A 112 2.25 -6.62 -4.74
CA HIS A 112 1.17 -7.33 -5.43
C HIS A 112 0.34 -6.46 -6.39
N GLY A 113 0.18 -5.18 -6.10
CA GLY A 113 -0.67 -4.27 -6.89
C GLY A 113 0.04 -3.59 -8.06
N GLY A 114 1.33 -3.49 -8.00
CA GLY A 114 2.15 -2.77 -8.96
C GLY A 114 3.48 -3.48 -9.24
N ALA A 115 3.53 -4.82 -9.19
CA ALA A 115 4.80 -5.56 -9.32
C ALA A 115 5.63 -5.10 -10.52
N HIS A 116 5.00 -4.86 -11.66
CA HIS A 116 5.68 -4.34 -12.85
C HIS A 116 6.18 -2.91 -12.70
N VAL A 117 5.44 -2.11 -11.93
CA VAL A 117 5.71 -0.71 -11.63
C VAL A 117 6.81 -0.60 -10.61
N PHE A 118 6.69 -1.38 -9.53
CA PHE A 118 7.64 -1.43 -8.45
C PHE A 118 8.98 -1.99 -8.94
N ARG A 119 8.96 -3.05 -9.75
CA ARG A 119 10.16 -3.59 -10.42
C ARG A 119 10.85 -2.54 -11.27
N LYS A 120 10.11 -1.80 -12.10
CA LYS A 120 10.67 -0.74 -12.93
C LYS A 120 11.28 0.41 -12.12
N ILE A 121 10.65 0.78 -11.00
CA ILE A 121 11.20 1.80 -10.08
C ILE A 121 12.47 1.29 -9.40
N ILE A 122 12.50 0.02 -9.00
CA ILE A 122 13.67 -0.62 -8.41
C ILE A 122 14.81 -0.72 -9.43
N GLU A 123 14.54 -1.19 -10.65
CA GLU A 123 15.51 -1.29 -11.73
C GLU A 123 16.10 0.08 -12.10
N GLU A 124 15.28 1.13 -12.17
CA GLU A 124 15.74 2.50 -12.47
C GLU A 124 16.45 3.17 -11.28
N SER A 125 16.19 2.76 -10.06
CA SER A 125 16.66 3.43 -8.83
C SER A 125 17.75 2.67 -8.11
N SER A 126 18.63 1.92 -8.78
CA SER A 126 19.72 1.16 -8.14
C SER A 126 19.33 0.53 -6.79
N PHE A 127 19.10 -0.74 -6.77
CA PHE A 127 18.57 -1.59 -5.69
C PHE A 127 19.09 -1.36 -4.26
N LYS A 128 20.23 -0.68 -4.09
CA LYS A 128 20.82 -0.31 -2.79
C LYS A 128 19.93 0.61 -1.93
N ILE A 129 18.87 1.15 -2.53
CA ILE A 129 17.99 2.16 -1.90
C ILE A 129 16.97 1.49 -0.95
N LEU A 130 16.58 0.24 -1.18
CA LEU A 130 15.53 -0.41 -0.39
C LEU A 130 15.97 -0.86 1.02
N ILE A 131 17.26 -1.00 1.27
CA ILE A 131 17.80 -1.59 2.50
C ILE A 131 18.51 -0.55 3.39
N ARG A 132 18.81 0.63 2.86
CA ARG A 132 19.36 1.74 3.66
C ARG A 132 18.35 2.86 3.75
N PRO A 133 18.23 3.53 4.91
CA PRO A 133 17.36 4.70 5.03
C PRO A 133 17.72 5.68 3.91
N THR A 134 16.80 5.80 2.96
CA THR A 134 16.99 6.64 1.79
C THR A 134 16.88 8.10 2.17
N THR A 135 17.64 8.94 1.48
CA THR A 135 17.48 10.38 1.60
C THR A 135 16.03 10.74 1.26
N VAL A 136 15.42 11.63 2.03
CA VAL A 136 14.03 12.11 1.84
C VAL A 136 13.71 12.42 0.37
N ARG A 137 14.68 12.98 -0.37
CA ARG A 137 14.56 13.32 -1.78
C ARG A 137 14.34 12.08 -2.68
N VAL A 138 15.04 10.97 -2.42
CA VAL A 138 14.89 9.73 -3.20
C VAL A 138 13.55 9.09 -2.91
N PHE A 139 13.15 9.04 -1.66
CA PHE A 139 11.83 8.54 -1.25
C PHE A 139 10.69 9.35 -1.93
N GLN A 140 10.80 10.69 -1.94
CA GLN A 140 9.85 11.54 -2.66
C GLN A 140 9.79 11.21 -4.15
N THR A 141 10.94 11.02 -4.81
CA THR A 141 10.98 10.64 -6.23
C THR A 141 10.28 9.31 -6.50
N VAL A 142 10.42 8.33 -5.61
CA VAL A 142 9.69 7.05 -5.69
C VAL A 142 8.19 7.27 -5.55
N LEU A 143 7.76 8.05 -4.58
CA LEU A 143 6.35 8.40 -4.38
C LEU A 143 5.76 9.17 -5.57
N GLU A 144 6.52 10.09 -6.18
CA GLU A 144 6.10 10.81 -7.39
C GLU A 144 5.84 9.86 -8.55
N LYS A 145 6.78 8.94 -8.82
CA LYS A 145 6.63 7.93 -9.87
C LYS A 145 5.43 7.02 -9.61
N LEU A 146 5.27 6.54 -8.38
CA LEU A 146 4.11 5.75 -7.95
C LEU A 146 2.82 6.55 -8.13
N GLY A 147 2.78 7.80 -7.68
CA GLY A 147 1.62 8.67 -7.81
C GLY A 147 1.18 8.85 -9.26
N ILE A 148 2.10 9.11 -10.19
CA ILE A 148 1.82 9.24 -11.63
C ILE A 148 1.23 7.93 -12.19
N MET A 149 1.77 6.79 -11.78
CA MET A 149 1.36 5.49 -12.34
C MET A 149 0.02 5.04 -11.79
N ILE A 150 -0.23 5.25 -10.50
CA ILE A 150 -1.54 5.01 -9.88
C ILE A 150 -2.57 5.91 -10.53
N SER A 151 -2.28 7.20 -10.73
CA SER A 151 -3.17 8.13 -11.40
C SER A 151 -3.54 7.69 -12.82
N LYS A 152 -2.57 7.22 -13.63
CA LYS A 152 -2.82 6.64 -14.96
C LYS A 152 -3.68 5.38 -14.90
N SER A 153 -3.47 4.52 -13.90
CA SER A 153 -4.26 3.30 -13.70
C SER A 153 -5.70 3.62 -13.32
N ILE A 154 -5.90 4.63 -12.46
CA ILE A 154 -7.21 5.12 -12.04
C ILE A 154 -8.03 5.60 -13.25
N ILE A 155 -7.44 6.39 -14.13
CA ILE A 155 -8.11 6.92 -15.32
C ILE A 155 -8.64 5.79 -16.21
N ARG A 156 -7.86 4.71 -16.37
CA ARG A 156 -8.29 3.53 -17.15
C ARG A 156 -9.46 2.76 -16.50
N LYS A 157 -9.53 2.73 -15.16
CA LYS A 157 -10.58 2.00 -14.43
C LYS A 157 -11.87 2.80 -14.23
N GLN A 158 -11.95 4.05 -14.68
CA GLN A 158 -13.13 4.91 -14.54
C GLN A 158 -14.38 4.30 -15.18
N PHE A 159 -14.25 3.54 -16.26
CA PHE A 159 -15.39 2.92 -16.94
C PHE A 159 -16.17 1.90 -16.08
N ALA A 160 -15.51 1.24 -15.13
CA ALA A 160 -16.19 0.27 -14.24
C ALA A 160 -17.14 0.96 -13.23
N ARG A 161 -16.96 2.25 -12.94
CA ARG A 161 -17.80 3.00 -11.97
C ARG A 161 -19.11 3.54 -12.55
N TRP A 162 -19.37 3.32 -13.84
CA TRP A 162 -20.66 3.64 -14.45
C TRP A 162 -21.78 2.64 -14.07
N VAL A 163 -21.42 1.52 -13.48
CA VAL A 163 -22.36 0.51 -12.96
C VAL A 163 -22.30 0.52 -11.42
N PRO A 164 -23.19 1.26 -10.72
CA PRO A 164 -23.02 1.54 -9.30
C PRO A 164 -22.87 0.29 -8.40
N ILE A 165 -23.78 -0.66 -8.52
CA ILE A 165 -23.78 -1.86 -7.66
C ILE A 165 -22.68 -2.84 -8.10
N GLY A 166 -22.54 -3.11 -9.39
CA GLY A 166 -21.51 -3.99 -9.92
C GLY A 166 -20.09 -3.45 -9.63
N GLY A 167 -19.90 -2.14 -9.78
CA GLY A 167 -18.65 -1.46 -9.45
C GLY A 167 -18.25 -1.59 -7.98
N ALA A 168 -19.20 -1.38 -7.06
CA ALA A 168 -18.96 -1.47 -5.61
C ALA A 168 -18.52 -2.89 -5.19
N VAL A 169 -19.18 -3.93 -5.71
CA VAL A 169 -18.81 -5.32 -5.42
C VAL A 169 -17.39 -5.62 -5.95
N VAL A 170 -17.08 -5.22 -7.18
CA VAL A 170 -15.78 -5.48 -7.79
C VAL A 170 -14.65 -4.75 -7.05
N THR A 171 -14.83 -3.46 -6.75
CA THR A 171 -13.81 -2.67 -6.06
C THR A 171 -13.62 -3.13 -4.61
N GLY A 172 -14.71 -3.42 -3.89
CA GLY A 172 -14.65 -3.96 -2.54
C GLY A 172 -13.96 -5.32 -2.47
N THR A 173 -14.30 -6.22 -3.39
CA THR A 173 -13.64 -7.52 -3.52
C THR A 173 -12.14 -7.36 -3.83
N PHE A 174 -11.80 -6.46 -4.74
CA PHE A 174 -10.40 -6.18 -5.06
C PHE A 174 -9.64 -5.67 -3.83
N ALA A 175 -10.15 -4.66 -3.13
CA ALA A 175 -9.52 -4.09 -1.95
C ALA A 175 -9.36 -5.12 -0.81
N TYR A 176 -10.36 -6.01 -0.63
CA TYR A 176 -10.29 -7.12 0.31
C TYR A 176 -9.11 -8.05 0.01
N TYR A 177 -9.04 -8.57 -1.22
CA TYR A 177 -7.97 -9.51 -1.59
C TYR A 177 -6.59 -8.85 -1.66
N ASP A 178 -6.51 -7.59 -2.07
CA ASP A 178 -5.27 -6.82 -2.07
C ASP A 178 -4.74 -6.66 -0.65
N THR A 179 -5.56 -6.23 0.29
CA THR A 179 -5.18 -6.11 1.71
C THR A 179 -4.80 -7.45 2.31
N LYS A 180 -5.49 -8.53 1.96
CA LYS A 180 -5.13 -9.89 2.39
C LYS A 180 -3.73 -10.29 1.90
N ARG A 181 -3.38 -9.95 0.65
CA ARG A 181 -2.04 -10.21 0.10
C ARG A 181 -0.97 -9.38 0.79
N VAL A 182 -1.25 -8.11 1.07
CA VAL A 182 -0.35 -7.24 1.84
C VAL A 182 -0.06 -7.84 3.21
N GLY A 183 -1.09 -8.26 3.95
CA GLY A 183 -0.93 -8.91 5.25
C GLY A 183 -0.13 -10.20 5.19
N ASN A 184 -0.40 -11.06 4.21
CA ASN A 184 0.36 -12.29 4.02
C ASN A 184 1.84 -12.01 3.70
N THR A 185 2.12 -10.97 2.89
CA THR A 185 3.50 -10.54 2.61
C THR A 185 4.21 -10.06 3.87
N ALA A 186 3.52 -9.27 4.70
CA ALA A 186 4.06 -8.81 5.97
C ALA A 186 4.36 -10.00 6.92
N MET A 187 3.42 -10.96 7.04
CA MET A 187 3.65 -12.18 7.83
C MET A 187 4.86 -12.98 7.33
N GLU A 188 4.96 -13.18 6.02
CA GLU A 188 6.09 -13.89 5.42
C GLU A 188 7.42 -13.16 5.68
N LEU A 189 7.42 -11.83 5.54
CA LEU A 189 8.61 -11.01 5.74
C LEU A 189 9.06 -11.02 7.20
N PHE A 190 8.15 -10.78 8.13
CA PHE A 190 8.49 -10.63 9.54
C PHE A 190 8.61 -11.98 10.29
N SER A 191 8.14 -13.09 9.75
CA SER A 191 8.40 -14.43 10.30
C SER A 191 9.85 -14.88 10.14
N LYS A 192 10.55 -14.36 9.12
CA LYS A 192 11.97 -14.68 8.86
C LYS A 192 12.87 -13.76 9.69
N GLU A 193 14.05 -14.21 10.08
CA GLU A 193 15.07 -13.29 10.60
C GLU A 193 15.43 -12.32 9.46
N ILE A 194 15.24 -11.02 9.72
CA ILE A 194 15.52 -9.98 8.73
C ILE A 194 17.04 -9.76 8.72
N HIS A 195 17.78 -10.62 8.04
CA HIS A 195 19.16 -10.34 7.68
C HIS A 195 19.14 -9.45 6.42
N SER A 196 19.82 -8.32 6.49
CA SER A 196 19.90 -7.35 5.38
C SER A 196 20.38 -7.98 4.06
N ASP A 197 21.11 -9.08 4.14
CA ASP A 197 21.68 -9.79 3.00
C ASP A 197 20.65 -10.75 2.35
N GLU A 198 19.77 -11.39 3.13
CA GLU A 198 18.73 -12.29 2.60
C GLU A 198 17.62 -11.56 1.88
N ILE A 199 17.26 -10.35 2.36
CA ILE A 199 16.31 -9.50 1.62
C ILE A 199 16.88 -9.13 0.26
N ARG A 200 18.18 -8.93 0.17
CA ARG A 200 18.88 -8.64 -1.08
C ARG A 200 18.79 -9.81 -2.06
N GLU A 201 19.03 -11.05 -1.59
CA GLU A 201 18.93 -12.25 -2.43
C GLU A 201 17.49 -12.55 -2.87
N MET A 202 16.47 -12.37 -2.00
CA MET A 202 15.07 -12.57 -2.37
C MET A 202 14.60 -11.58 -3.43
N LEU A 203 15.16 -10.39 -3.43
CA LEU A 203 14.80 -9.36 -4.39
C LEU A 203 15.58 -9.53 -5.72
N GLU A 204 16.78 -10.08 -5.70
CA GLU A 204 17.59 -10.38 -6.89
C GLU A 204 17.14 -11.67 -7.62
N SER A 205 16.42 -12.57 -6.92
CA SER A 205 15.96 -13.85 -7.46
C SER A 205 14.59 -13.86 -8.13
N GLN A 206 13.87 -12.74 -8.14
CA GLN A 206 12.55 -12.58 -8.76
C GLN A 206 12.59 -11.64 -9.97
#